data_fa9a9adfed1610a8403f737b651167bb
#
_entry.id   fa9a9adfed1610a8403f737b651167bb
#
_cell.length_a   1.000
_cell.length_b   1.000
_cell.length_c   1.000
_cell.angle_alpha   90.00
_cell.angle_beta   90.00
_cell.angle_gamma   90.00
#
_symmetry.space_group_name_H-M   'P 1'
#
loop_
_entity.id
_entity.type
_entity.pdbx_description
1 polymer ?
#
loop_
_entity_poly.entity_id
_entity_poly.type
_entity_poly.pdbx_seq_one_letter_code
_entity_poly.pdbx_strand_id
1 'polypeptide(L)'
;MSDLGPVSAWNTASAVGPVDHAPIQFYFDFISPFGYFASLRIDELARRHGREVEWTSMLVGVSVLKVMGIPPIVDLPLKGPYVINDARRYARQHGIAFERLAPSPNSRPVEAGRAFAWAKSVDPAAAKRLAGLIFCSYFVHCLDIAQDDVLSACMREADLPWHAYEVARAQGKPASRLRRNVEESIQRGVFGSPFFIVDGEPFFGVEKLPLVEEWLATGGW
;
A
#
# COMPACT_ATOMS: atom_id res chain seq x y z
N MET A 1 -10.79 -21.71 11.63
CA MET A 1 -10.81 -20.36 12.20
C MET A 1 -9.56 -20.23 13.04
N SER A 2 -8.51 -19.64 12.49
CA SER A 2 -7.29 -19.36 13.25
C SER A 2 -7.59 -18.19 14.19
N ASP A 3 -7.41 -18.43 15.47
CA ASP A 3 -7.52 -17.44 16.53
C ASP A 3 -6.45 -16.37 16.28
N LEU A 4 -6.86 -15.24 15.71
CA LEU A 4 -6.01 -14.05 15.64
C LEU A 4 -5.99 -13.50 17.07
N GLY A 5 -4.92 -13.75 17.80
CA GLY A 5 -4.71 -13.17 19.13
C GLY A 5 -4.94 -11.65 19.15
N PRO A 6 -5.06 -11.04 20.33
CA PRO A 6 -5.42 -9.62 20.47
C PRO A 6 -4.43 -8.75 19.67
N VAL A 7 -4.99 -7.84 18.84
CA VAL A 7 -4.21 -6.78 18.19
C VAL A 7 -3.49 -6.01 19.29
N SER A 8 -2.16 -5.88 19.17
CA SER A 8 -1.38 -5.14 20.15
C SER A 8 -1.94 -3.72 20.26
N ALA A 9 -2.32 -3.31 21.47
CA ALA A 9 -2.71 -1.94 21.74
C ALA A 9 -1.55 -1.00 21.37
N TRP A 10 -1.86 0.11 20.72
CA TRP A 10 -0.88 1.15 20.41
C TRP A 10 -0.24 1.62 21.74
N ASN A 11 1.08 1.48 21.82
CA ASN A 11 1.79 1.82 23.06
C ASN A 11 1.94 3.35 23.12
N THR A 12 1.14 4.01 23.94
CA THR A 12 1.07 5.47 24.09
C THR A 12 2.11 6.05 25.05
N ALA A 13 3.18 5.34 25.35
CA ALA A 13 4.20 5.84 26.26
C ALA A 13 5.59 5.41 25.83
N SER A 14 6.25 6.25 25.05
CA SER A 14 7.72 6.24 25.04
C SER A 14 8.22 7.66 25.06
N ALA A 15 8.88 8.00 26.17
CA ALA A 15 9.70 9.19 26.27
C ALA A 15 10.62 9.28 25.07
N VAL A 16 10.78 10.49 24.51
CA VAL A 16 11.68 10.82 23.40
C VAL A 16 13.09 10.34 23.77
N GLY A 17 13.40 9.12 23.35
CA GLY A 17 14.77 8.60 23.27
C GLY A 17 15.43 9.08 21.96
N PRO A 18 16.72 8.79 21.74
CA PRO A 18 17.40 9.16 20.52
C PRO A 18 16.58 8.69 19.32
N VAL A 19 16.34 9.60 18.35
CA VAL A 19 15.53 9.39 17.16
C VAL A 19 16.02 8.12 16.48
N ASP A 20 15.24 7.06 16.58
CA ASP A 20 15.50 5.83 15.84
C ASP A 20 15.28 6.15 14.37
N HIS A 21 16.34 6.04 13.58
CA HIS A 21 16.30 6.27 12.14
C HIS A 21 15.62 5.12 11.38
N ALA A 22 14.68 4.41 12.03
CA ALA A 22 13.92 3.32 11.42
C ALA A 22 13.15 3.83 10.19
N PRO A 23 13.05 3.02 9.12
CA PRO A 23 12.29 3.37 7.93
C PRO A 23 10.82 3.64 8.27
N ILE A 24 10.23 4.65 7.62
CA ILE A 24 8.78 4.85 7.63
C ILE A 24 8.13 3.62 7.02
N GLN A 25 7.19 3.00 7.71
CA GLN A 25 6.48 1.86 7.17
C GLN A 25 5.26 2.35 6.39
N PHE A 26 5.20 2.06 5.10
CA PHE A 26 4.11 2.42 4.20
C PHE A 26 3.38 1.18 3.73
N TYR A 27 2.11 1.05 4.14
CA TYR A 27 1.22 -0.04 3.75
C TYR A 27 0.22 0.44 2.70
N PHE A 28 0.08 -0.35 1.63
CA PHE A 28 -0.79 0.00 0.52
C PHE A 28 -1.46 -1.21 -0.12
N ASP A 29 -2.60 -0.98 -0.76
CA ASP A 29 -3.28 -1.93 -1.64
C ASP A 29 -3.36 -1.32 -3.05
N PHE A 30 -3.07 -2.11 -4.08
CA PHE A 30 -3.06 -1.66 -5.47
C PHE A 30 -4.40 -1.15 -6.00
N ILE A 31 -5.52 -1.48 -5.34
CA ILE A 31 -6.84 -0.97 -5.71
C ILE A 31 -7.27 0.26 -4.90
N SER A 32 -6.42 0.77 -4.02
CA SER A 32 -6.68 1.98 -3.25
C SER A 32 -6.20 3.22 -4.01
N PRO A 33 -7.11 4.14 -4.42
CA PRO A 33 -6.70 5.39 -5.07
C PRO A 33 -5.85 6.26 -4.13
N PHE A 34 -6.18 6.30 -2.85
CA PHE A 34 -5.39 7.05 -1.86
C PHE A 34 -4.03 6.40 -1.60
N GLY A 35 -3.91 5.06 -1.72
CA GLY A 35 -2.64 4.36 -1.73
C GLY A 35 -1.77 4.76 -2.92
N TYR A 36 -2.36 4.87 -4.11
CA TYR A 36 -1.69 5.39 -5.30
C TYR A 36 -1.20 6.83 -5.09
N PHE A 37 -2.05 7.73 -4.60
CA PHE A 37 -1.66 9.13 -4.37
C PHE A 37 -0.55 9.28 -3.35
N ALA A 38 -0.58 8.47 -2.29
CA ALA A 38 0.47 8.44 -1.28
C ALA A 38 1.80 7.93 -1.84
N SER A 39 1.75 6.91 -2.71
CA SER A 39 2.95 6.32 -3.33
C SER A 39 3.76 7.33 -4.17
N LEU A 40 3.10 8.34 -4.73
CA LEU A 40 3.74 9.40 -5.51
C LEU A 40 4.51 10.43 -4.66
N ARG A 41 4.34 10.42 -3.33
CA ARG A 41 4.83 11.50 -2.47
C ARG A 41 5.66 11.03 -1.28
N ILE A 42 5.42 9.82 -0.78
CA ILE A 42 5.97 9.38 0.50
C ILE A 42 7.50 9.25 0.50
N ASP A 43 8.10 8.75 -0.58
CA ASP A 43 9.56 8.62 -0.67
C ASP A 43 10.26 9.98 -0.69
N GLU A 44 9.70 10.96 -1.42
CA GLU A 44 10.25 12.31 -1.46
C GLU A 44 10.09 13.03 -0.11
N LEU A 45 8.92 12.86 0.53
CA LEU A 45 8.69 13.38 1.88
C LEU A 45 9.72 12.81 2.86
N ALA A 46 9.89 11.50 2.89
CA ALA A 46 10.86 10.84 3.77
C ALA A 46 12.30 11.29 3.51
N ARG A 47 12.69 11.39 2.23
CA ARG A 47 14.02 11.82 1.82
C ARG A 47 14.38 13.23 2.32
N ARG A 48 13.42 14.17 2.35
CA ARG A 48 13.62 15.52 2.89
C ARG A 48 14.00 15.51 4.38
N HIS A 49 13.59 14.47 5.10
CA HIS A 49 13.87 14.27 6.52
C HIS A 49 14.95 13.23 6.80
N GLY A 50 15.72 12.83 5.76
CA GLY A 50 16.79 11.83 5.90
C GLY A 50 16.30 10.43 6.27
N ARG A 51 15.02 10.11 5.96
CA ARG A 51 14.39 8.82 6.27
C ARG A 51 14.17 8.00 5.01
N GLU A 52 14.20 6.70 5.17
CA GLU A 52 13.80 5.74 4.14
C GLU A 52 12.34 5.31 4.32
N VAL A 53 11.75 4.71 3.29
CA VAL A 53 10.40 4.16 3.34
C VAL A 53 10.44 2.69 3.01
N GLU A 54 9.91 1.89 3.92
CA GLU A 54 9.67 0.46 3.75
C GLU A 54 8.25 0.25 3.19
N TRP A 55 8.16 -0.12 1.92
CA TRP A 55 6.89 -0.36 1.25
C TRP A 55 6.39 -1.78 1.50
N THR A 56 5.13 -1.94 1.86
CA THR A 56 4.51 -3.24 2.09
C THR A 56 3.13 -3.30 1.46
N SER A 57 2.95 -4.19 0.48
CA SER A 57 1.62 -4.46 -0.07
C SER A 57 0.78 -5.27 0.91
N MET A 58 -0.46 -4.84 1.09
CA MET A 58 -1.49 -5.50 1.88
C MET A 58 -2.74 -5.76 1.03
N LEU A 59 -3.73 -6.39 1.62
CA LEU A 59 -5.04 -6.62 0.99
C LEU A 59 -6.13 -6.04 1.89
N VAL A 60 -6.62 -4.86 1.56
CA VAL A 60 -7.70 -4.17 2.30
C VAL A 60 -8.95 -5.06 2.39
N GLY A 61 -9.27 -5.81 1.33
CA GLY A 61 -10.37 -6.77 1.34
C GLY A 61 -10.23 -7.85 2.42
N VAL A 62 -9.01 -8.22 2.84
CA VAL A 62 -8.81 -9.18 3.95
C VAL A 62 -9.01 -8.49 5.29
N SER A 63 -8.37 -7.35 5.54
CA SER A 63 -8.49 -6.63 6.82
C SER A 63 -9.91 -6.12 7.05
N VAL A 64 -10.57 -5.56 6.03
CA VAL A 64 -11.92 -4.98 6.16
C VAL A 64 -12.99 -6.08 6.19
N LEU A 65 -13.01 -7.00 5.19
CA LEU A 65 -14.06 -8.01 5.11
C LEU A 65 -13.89 -9.15 6.10
N LYS A 66 -12.66 -9.69 6.24
CA LYS A 66 -12.46 -10.89 7.05
C LYS A 66 -12.19 -10.60 8.52
N VAL A 67 -11.49 -9.53 8.84
CA VAL A 67 -11.14 -9.17 10.22
C VAL A 67 -12.19 -8.24 10.83
N MET A 68 -12.54 -7.16 10.15
CA MET A 68 -13.51 -6.19 10.68
C MET A 68 -14.97 -6.56 10.40
N GLY A 69 -15.23 -7.46 9.44
CA GLY A 69 -16.57 -7.93 9.10
C GLY A 69 -17.47 -6.87 8.44
N ILE A 70 -16.89 -5.83 7.86
CA ILE A 70 -17.64 -4.75 7.20
C ILE A 70 -17.45 -4.79 5.67
N PRO A 71 -18.42 -4.34 4.87
CA PRO A 71 -18.27 -4.21 3.43
C PRO A 71 -17.18 -3.19 3.06
N PRO A 72 -16.56 -3.31 1.86
CA PRO A 72 -15.67 -2.27 1.35
C PRO A 72 -16.37 -0.91 1.33
N ILE A 73 -15.65 0.16 1.63
CA ILE A 73 -16.22 1.50 1.74
C ILE A 73 -16.94 1.94 0.46
N VAL A 74 -16.48 1.48 -0.69
CA VAL A 74 -17.07 1.79 -2.02
C VAL A 74 -18.44 1.15 -2.21
N ASP A 75 -18.75 0.08 -1.48
CA ASP A 75 -20.03 -0.62 -1.53
C ASP A 75 -21.02 -0.11 -0.47
N LEU A 76 -20.57 0.77 0.43
CA LEU A 76 -21.44 1.34 1.46
C LEU A 76 -22.34 2.44 0.86
N PRO A 77 -23.66 2.39 1.13
CA PRO A 77 -24.55 3.48 0.77
C PRO A 77 -24.03 4.82 1.33
N LEU A 78 -24.18 5.89 0.57
CA LEU A 78 -23.73 7.25 0.87
C LEU A 78 -22.20 7.42 0.87
N LYS A 79 -21.44 6.54 1.52
CA LYS A 79 -19.98 6.63 1.62
C LYS A 79 -19.27 6.29 0.30
N GLY A 80 -19.75 5.28 -0.43
CA GLY A 80 -19.12 4.86 -1.68
C GLY A 80 -19.04 5.99 -2.71
N PRO A 81 -20.16 6.63 -3.09
CA PRO A 81 -20.14 7.77 -4.00
C PRO A 81 -19.29 8.94 -3.48
N TYR A 82 -19.29 9.21 -2.18
CA TYR A 82 -18.47 10.25 -1.60
C TYR A 82 -16.97 9.96 -1.79
N VAL A 83 -16.52 8.75 -1.45
CA VAL A 83 -15.09 8.37 -1.55
C VAL A 83 -14.59 8.45 -2.99
N ILE A 84 -15.40 8.04 -3.96
CA ILE A 84 -15.06 8.17 -5.39
C ILE A 84 -14.89 9.64 -5.78
N ASN A 85 -15.81 10.51 -5.34
CA ASN A 85 -15.72 11.94 -5.62
C ASN A 85 -14.52 12.58 -4.91
N ASP A 86 -14.21 12.14 -3.72
CA ASP A 86 -13.06 12.61 -2.93
C ASP A 86 -11.74 12.27 -3.61
N ALA A 87 -11.57 11.04 -4.07
CA ALA A 87 -10.41 10.62 -4.85
C ALA A 87 -10.23 11.49 -6.12
N ARG A 88 -11.32 11.74 -6.87
CA ARG A 88 -11.28 12.63 -8.04
C ARG A 88 -10.88 14.07 -7.68
N ARG A 89 -11.41 14.60 -6.58
CA ARG A 89 -11.09 15.94 -6.10
C ARG A 89 -9.63 16.05 -5.71
N TYR A 90 -9.12 15.05 -4.96
CA TYR A 90 -7.71 14.98 -4.58
C TYR A 90 -6.79 14.92 -5.80
N ALA A 91 -7.10 14.07 -6.77
CA ALA A 91 -6.33 13.97 -8.01
C ALA A 91 -6.27 15.30 -8.77
N ARG A 92 -7.43 15.99 -8.96
CA ARG A 92 -7.46 17.30 -9.61
C ARG A 92 -6.67 18.36 -8.83
N GLN A 93 -6.81 18.40 -7.51
CA GLN A 93 -6.12 19.36 -6.65
C GLN A 93 -4.60 19.23 -6.75
N HIS A 94 -4.09 18.02 -6.93
CA HIS A 94 -2.67 17.71 -6.96
C HIS A 94 -2.11 17.44 -8.37
N GLY A 95 -2.92 17.61 -9.42
CA GLY A 95 -2.49 17.39 -10.81
C GLY A 95 -2.10 15.94 -11.10
N ILE A 96 -2.72 14.96 -10.40
CA ILE A 96 -2.42 13.53 -10.55
C ILE A 96 -3.30 12.96 -11.66
N ALA A 97 -2.69 12.24 -12.62
CA ALA A 97 -3.40 11.49 -13.63
C ALA A 97 -4.22 10.38 -12.97
N PHE A 98 -5.55 10.39 -13.18
CA PHE A 98 -6.48 9.48 -12.54
C PHE A 98 -7.74 9.32 -13.39
N GLU A 99 -7.80 8.22 -14.16
CA GLU A 99 -8.87 7.96 -15.12
C GLU A 99 -9.88 6.94 -14.60
N ARG A 100 -9.45 5.99 -13.77
CA ARG A 100 -10.33 4.95 -13.23
C ARG A 100 -11.30 5.53 -12.22
N LEU A 101 -12.57 5.58 -12.61
CA LEU A 101 -13.62 6.28 -11.86
C LEU A 101 -14.26 5.44 -10.75
N ALA A 102 -14.18 4.13 -10.83
CA ALA A 102 -14.68 3.19 -9.83
C ALA A 102 -13.83 1.91 -9.88
N PRO A 103 -13.71 1.17 -8.76
CA PRO A 103 -13.16 -0.17 -8.81
C PRO A 103 -13.96 -1.01 -9.81
N SER A 104 -13.27 -1.70 -10.69
CA SER A 104 -13.95 -2.72 -11.49
C SER A 104 -14.42 -3.83 -10.56
N PRO A 105 -15.62 -4.41 -10.75
CA PRO A 105 -16.07 -5.56 -9.97
C PRO A 105 -15.10 -6.74 -9.98
N ASN A 106 -14.24 -6.80 -10.99
CA ASN A 106 -13.23 -7.84 -11.18
C ASN A 106 -11.82 -7.41 -10.74
N SER A 107 -11.66 -6.26 -10.07
CA SER A 107 -10.37 -5.82 -9.58
C SER A 107 -9.80 -6.81 -8.56
N ARG A 108 -8.72 -7.48 -8.92
CA ARG A 108 -8.06 -8.50 -8.10
C ARG A 108 -6.63 -8.06 -7.80
N PRO A 109 -6.39 -7.38 -6.66
CA PRO A 109 -5.05 -6.89 -6.31
C PRO A 109 -4.08 -8.00 -5.92
N VAL A 110 -4.56 -9.24 -5.78
CA VAL A 110 -3.79 -10.37 -5.25
C VAL A 110 -2.56 -10.67 -6.12
N GLU A 111 -2.71 -10.72 -7.45
CA GLU A 111 -1.59 -11.04 -8.34
C GLU A 111 -0.56 -9.90 -8.37
N ALA A 112 -1.01 -8.65 -8.42
CA ALA A 112 -0.15 -7.47 -8.28
C ALA A 112 0.59 -7.46 -6.93
N GLY A 113 -0.12 -7.77 -5.83
CA GLY A 113 0.48 -7.89 -4.50
C GLY A 113 1.53 -9.00 -4.41
N ARG A 114 1.29 -10.16 -5.05
CA ARG A 114 2.24 -11.26 -5.15
C ARG A 114 3.50 -10.86 -5.93
N ALA A 115 3.29 -10.20 -7.07
CA ALA A 115 4.37 -9.69 -7.91
C ALA A 115 5.26 -8.72 -7.14
N PHE A 116 4.67 -7.75 -6.46
CA PHE A 116 5.39 -6.80 -5.62
C PHE A 116 6.13 -7.48 -4.46
N ALA A 117 5.47 -8.38 -3.72
CA ALA A 117 6.07 -9.07 -2.58
C ALA A 117 7.28 -9.93 -2.99
N TRP A 118 7.25 -10.51 -4.19
CA TRP A 118 8.40 -11.20 -4.76
C TRP A 118 9.49 -10.22 -5.18
N ALA A 119 9.15 -9.18 -5.95
CA ALA A 119 10.08 -8.18 -6.43
C ALA A 119 10.87 -7.53 -5.29
N LYS A 120 10.18 -7.15 -4.20
CA LYS A 120 10.80 -6.61 -2.99
C LYS A 120 11.89 -7.51 -2.40
N SER A 121 11.73 -8.83 -2.51
CA SER A 121 12.73 -9.78 -2.02
C SER A 121 13.92 -9.99 -2.95
N VAL A 122 13.83 -9.49 -4.17
CA VAL A 122 14.90 -9.56 -5.18
C VAL A 122 15.65 -8.24 -5.24
N ASP A 123 14.90 -7.16 -5.43
CA ASP A 123 15.41 -5.79 -5.49
C ASP A 123 14.33 -4.81 -4.96
N PRO A 124 14.50 -4.26 -3.75
CA PRO A 124 13.54 -3.33 -3.17
C PRO A 124 13.33 -2.05 -3.99
N ALA A 125 14.36 -1.55 -4.67
CA ALA A 125 14.26 -0.35 -5.51
C ALA A 125 13.47 -0.65 -6.79
N ALA A 126 13.75 -1.77 -7.45
CA ALA A 126 12.96 -2.24 -8.59
C ALA A 126 11.50 -2.53 -8.19
N ALA A 127 11.26 -3.03 -7.00
CA ALA A 127 9.90 -3.25 -6.50
C ALA A 127 9.11 -1.95 -6.37
N LYS A 128 9.73 -0.85 -5.91
CA LYS A 128 9.07 0.47 -5.88
C LYS A 128 8.73 0.96 -7.28
N ARG A 129 9.64 0.79 -8.26
CA ARG A 129 9.36 1.11 -9.68
C ARG A 129 8.21 0.26 -10.19
N LEU A 130 8.23 -1.05 -9.94
CA LEU A 130 7.14 -1.95 -10.30
C LEU A 130 5.80 -1.51 -9.70
N ALA A 131 5.78 -1.11 -8.43
CA ALA A 131 4.55 -0.63 -7.78
C ALA A 131 4.00 0.62 -8.48
N GLY A 132 4.85 1.58 -8.83
CA GLY A 132 4.44 2.78 -9.59
C GLY A 132 3.83 2.42 -10.95
N LEU A 133 4.44 1.49 -11.70
CA LEU A 133 3.96 1.01 -12.99
C LEU A 133 2.61 0.27 -12.88
N ILE A 134 2.44 -0.57 -11.85
CA ILE A 134 1.17 -1.25 -11.58
C ILE A 134 0.07 -0.25 -11.24
N PHE A 135 0.35 0.75 -10.38
CA PHE A 135 -0.60 1.81 -10.06
C PHE A 135 -0.98 2.61 -11.30
N CYS A 136 -0.02 2.99 -12.14
CA CYS A 136 -0.26 3.68 -13.39
C CYS A 136 -1.12 2.83 -14.34
N SER A 137 -0.79 1.55 -14.53
CA SER A 137 -1.57 0.62 -15.34
C SER A 137 -3.03 0.53 -14.85
N TYR A 138 -3.23 0.47 -13.53
CA TYR A 138 -4.57 0.36 -12.95
C TYR A 138 -5.35 1.67 -12.96
N PHE A 139 -4.78 2.78 -12.48
CA PHE A 139 -5.52 4.03 -12.28
C PHE A 139 -5.50 4.97 -13.48
N VAL A 140 -4.46 4.93 -14.32
CA VAL A 140 -4.33 5.81 -15.50
C VAL A 140 -4.75 5.08 -16.75
N HIS A 141 -4.22 3.88 -17.00
CA HIS A 141 -4.52 3.11 -18.22
C HIS A 141 -5.74 2.21 -18.08
N CYS A 142 -6.36 2.11 -16.93
CA CYS A 142 -7.56 1.32 -16.63
C CYS A 142 -7.40 -0.18 -16.97
N LEU A 143 -6.19 -0.72 -16.93
CA LEU A 143 -5.89 -2.11 -17.21
C LEU A 143 -6.23 -3.03 -16.04
N ASP A 144 -6.41 -4.32 -16.31
CA ASP A 144 -6.60 -5.34 -15.29
C ASP A 144 -5.24 -5.84 -14.79
N ILE A 145 -4.85 -5.42 -13.60
CA ILE A 145 -3.57 -5.79 -12.95
C ILE A 145 -3.51 -7.23 -12.43
N ALA A 146 -4.54 -8.05 -12.71
CA ALA A 146 -4.49 -9.49 -12.46
C ALA A 146 -3.98 -10.28 -13.68
N GLN A 147 -3.86 -9.63 -14.84
CA GLN A 147 -3.46 -10.26 -16.09
C GLN A 147 -1.94 -10.36 -16.22
N ASP A 148 -1.45 -11.52 -16.68
CA ASP A 148 -0.02 -11.80 -16.82
C ASP A 148 0.67 -10.91 -17.85
N ASP A 149 -0.02 -10.52 -18.92
CA ASP A 149 0.49 -9.61 -19.95
C ASP A 149 0.76 -8.20 -19.38
N VAL A 150 -0.15 -7.68 -18.55
CA VAL A 150 0.01 -6.40 -17.86
C VAL A 150 1.16 -6.48 -16.85
N LEU A 151 1.18 -7.50 -15.99
CA LEU A 151 2.23 -7.65 -14.98
C LEU A 151 3.60 -7.90 -15.58
N SER A 152 3.70 -8.70 -16.66
CA SER A 152 4.97 -8.94 -17.34
C SER A 152 5.51 -7.70 -18.04
N ALA A 153 4.64 -6.85 -18.58
CA ALA A 153 5.03 -5.56 -19.13
C ALA A 153 5.59 -4.63 -18.05
N CYS A 154 4.87 -4.50 -16.92
CA CYS A 154 5.33 -3.71 -15.77
C CYS A 154 6.68 -4.23 -15.22
N MET A 155 6.84 -5.54 -15.09
CA MET A 155 8.09 -6.13 -14.60
C MET A 155 9.26 -5.85 -15.53
N ARG A 156 9.06 -5.96 -16.84
CA ARG A 156 10.09 -5.66 -17.85
C ARG A 156 10.54 -4.20 -17.76
N GLU A 157 9.60 -3.28 -17.60
CA GLU A 157 9.91 -1.85 -17.47
C GLU A 157 10.59 -1.53 -16.12
N ALA A 158 10.33 -2.33 -15.10
CA ALA A 158 10.98 -2.23 -13.78
C ALA A 158 12.34 -2.95 -13.71
N ASP A 159 12.86 -3.50 -14.81
CA ASP A 159 14.07 -4.32 -14.89
C ASP A 159 14.02 -5.60 -14.04
N LEU A 160 12.84 -6.21 -13.93
CA LEU A 160 12.61 -7.46 -13.22
C LEU A 160 12.37 -8.63 -14.17
N PRO A 161 13.04 -9.78 -13.96
CA PRO A 161 12.94 -10.91 -14.87
C PRO A 161 11.63 -11.67 -14.68
N TRP A 162 10.70 -11.53 -15.63
CA TRP A 162 9.39 -12.19 -15.60
C TRP A 162 9.51 -13.72 -15.40
N HIS A 163 10.42 -14.37 -16.16
CA HIS A 163 10.59 -15.82 -16.06
C HIS A 163 10.99 -16.26 -14.64
N ALA A 164 11.85 -15.51 -13.95
CA ALA A 164 12.21 -15.82 -12.57
C ALA A 164 11.00 -15.69 -11.62
N TYR A 165 10.12 -14.72 -11.88
CA TYR A 165 8.86 -14.61 -11.15
C TYR A 165 7.93 -15.80 -11.40
N GLU A 166 7.79 -16.25 -12.65
CA GLU A 166 6.97 -17.43 -13.00
C GLU A 166 7.46 -18.69 -12.26
N VAL A 167 8.77 -18.92 -12.24
CA VAL A 167 9.37 -20.03 -11.49
C VAL A 167 9.06 -19.89 -9.99
N ALA A 168 9.22 -18.71 -9.42
CA ALA A 168 8.91 -18.47 -8.01
C ALA A 168 7.41 -18.63 -7.72
N ARG A 169 6.53 -18.19 -8.66
CA ARG A 169 5.08 -18.32 -8.57
C ARG A 169 4.65 -19.79 -8.56
N ALA A 170 5.22 -20.62 -9.42
CA ALA A 170 4.97 -22.06 -9.45
C ALA A 170 5.37 -22.76 -8.13
N GLN A 171 6.37 -22.21 -7.42
CA GLN A 171 6.81 -22.68 -6.11
C GLN A 171 5.98 -22.11 -4.94
N GLY A 172 4.98 -21.28 -5.20
CA GLY A 172 4.14 -20.65 -4.19
C GLY A 172 4.82 -19.53 -3.35
N LYS A 173 6.07 -19.16 -3.66
CA LYS A 173 6.85 -18.18 -2.89
C LYS A 173 6.20 -16.80 -2.82
N PRO A 174 5.72 -16.18 -3.94
CA PRO A 174 5.04 -14.89 -3.90
C PRO A 174 3.76 -14.90 -3.07
N ALA A 175 2.99 -15.99 -3.16
CA ALA A 175 1.76 -16.14 -2.39
C ALA A 175 2.03 -16.22 -0.88
N SER A 176 3.05 -16.98 -0.48
CA SER A 176 3.45 -17.10 0.93
C SER A 176 3.96 -15.78 1.50
N ARG A 177 4.71 -14.99 0.70
CA ARG A 177 5.20 -13.67 1.10
C ARG A 177 4.06 -12.67 1.28
N LEU A 178 3.15 -12.58 0.29
CA LEU A 178 1.99 -11.69 0.40
C LEU A 178 1.11 -12.05 1.62
N ARG A 179 0.89 -13.34 1.85
CA ARG A 179 0.13 -13.79 3.04
C ARG A 179 0.78 -13.28 4.33
N ARG A 180 2.10 -13.45 4.47
CA ARG A 180 2.85 -12.94 5.63
C ARG A 180 2.71 -11.43 5.78
N ASN A 181 2.89 -10.67 4.70
CA ASN A 181 2.71 -9.21 4.73
C ASN A 181 1.32 -8.82 5.24
N VAL A 182 0.27 -9.52 4.78
CA VAL A 182 -1.11 -9.27 5.22
C VAL A 182 -1.29 -9.62 6.70
N GLU A 183 -0.79 -10.76 7.14
CA GLU A 183 -0.87 -11.20 8.55
C GLU A 183 -0.12 -10.22 9.47
N GLU A 184 1.10 -9.84 9.12
CA GLU A 184 1.91 -8.86 9.87
C GLU A 184 1.26 -7.48 9.87
N SER A 185 0.67 -7.01 8.76
CA SER A 185 -0.03 -5.73 8.72
C SER A 185 -1.22 -5.70 9.68
N ILE A 186 -2.00 -6.78 9.74
CA ILE A 186 -3.14 -6.92 10.68
C ILE A 186 -2.66 -6.91 12.13
N GLN A 187 -1.59 -7.66 12.44
CA GLN A 187 -1.01 -7.69 13.80
C GLN A 187 -0.51 -6.31 14.24
N ARG A 188 -0.08 -5.47 13.31
CA ARG A 188 0.32 -4.07 13.56
C ARG A 188 -0.84 -3.08 13.54
N GLY A 189 -2.08 -3.54 13.48
CA GLY A 189 -3.27 -2.70 13.50
C GLY A 189 -3.55 -1.97 12.19
N VAL A 190 -2.93 -2.36 11.07
CA VAL A 190 -3.18 -1.75 9.76
C VAL A 190 -4.53 -2.20 9.24
N PHE A 191 -5.45 -1.27 9.09
CA PHE A 191 -6.84 -1.56 8.69
C PHE A 191 -7.23 -0.96 7.35
N GLY A 192 -6.38 -0.19 6.69
CA GLY A 192 -6.71 0.48 5.43
C GLY A 192 -5.48 0.88 4.61
N SER A 193 -5.70 1.55 3.50
CA SER A 193 -4.66 1.99 2.55
C SER A 193 -4.95 3.41 2.06
N PRO A 194 -3.95 4.35 2.12
CA PRO A 194 -2.61 4.17 2.67
C PRO A 194 -2.61 4.16 4.19
N PHE A 195 -1.63 3.46 4.77
CA PHE A 195 -1.37 3.50 6.20
C PHE A 195 0.13 3.66 6.42
N PHE A 196 0.52 4.51 7.36
CA PHE A 196 1.92 4.76 7.70
C PHE A 196 2.14 4.44 9.17
N ILE A 197 3.33 3.91 9.50
CA ILE A 197 3.80 3.83 10.88
C ILE A 197 5.15 4.55 10.90
N VAL A 198 5.24 5.60 11.70
CA VAL A 198 6.41 6.46 11.85
C VAL A 198 6.82 6.46 13.32
N ASP A 199 7.98 5.90 13.62
CA ASP A 199 8.50 5.81 15.00
C ASP A 199 7.52 5.13 15.99
N GLY A 200 6.70 4.19 15.46
CA GLY A 200 5.66 3.50 16.23
C GLY A 200 4.28 4.17 16.17
N GLU A 201 4.19 5.42 15.73
CA GLU A 201 2.92 6.17 15.65
C GLU A 201 2.20 5.88 14.32
N PRO A 202 0.89 5.54 14.35
CA PRO A 202 0.11 5.23 13.16
C PRO A 202 -0.56 6.45 12.54
N PHE A 203 -0.53 6.53 11.21
CA PHE A 203 -1.24 7.53 10.41
C PHE A 203 -2.04 6.85 9.30
N PHE A 204 -3.33 7.11 9.21
CA PHE A 204 -4.19 6.52 8.19
C PHE A 204 -4.77 7.59 7.26
N GLY A 205 -4.53 7.42 5.96
CA GLY A 205 -5.06 8.28 4.91
C GLY A 205 -3.98 9.18 4.27
N VAL A 206 -4.15 9.49 2.98
CA VAL A 206 -3.21 10.34 2.23
C VAL A 206 -3.19 11.77 2.74
N GLU A 207 -4.29 12.24 3.31
CA GLU A 207 -4.43 13.56 3.91
C GLU A 207 -3.60 13.72 5.19
N LYS A 208 -3.06 12.63 5.75
CA LYS A 208 -2.16 12.65 6.90
C LYS A 208 -0.69 12.90 6.53
N LEU A 209 -0.34 12.92 5.26
CA LEU A 209 1.04 13.20 4.87
C LEU A 209 1.61 14.51 5.46
N PRO A 210 0.86 15.63 5.55
CA PRO A 210 1.36 16.82 6.24
C PRO A 210 1.64 16.59 7.75
N LEU A 211 0.83 15.78 8.44
CA LEU A 211 1.07 15.42 9.84
C LEU A 211 2.28 14.49 9.99
N VAL A 212 2.47 13.55 9.05
CA VAL A 212 3.68 12.73 8.99
C VAL A 212 4.92 13.62 8.82
N GLU A 213 4.86 14.62 7.95
CA GLU A 213 5.96 15.56 7.74
C GLU A 213 6.26 16.39 9.00
N GLU A 214 5.23 16.88 9.68
CA GLU A 214 5.36 17.60 10.95
C GLU A 214 5.98 16.71 12.04
N TRP A 215 5.51 15.44 12.16
CA TRP A 215 6.08 14.47 13.08
C TRP A 215 7.58 14.25 12.83
N LEU A 216 7.98 14.07 11.57
CA LEU A 216 9.39 13.89 11.20
C LEU A 216 10.24 15.14 11.49
N ALA A 217 9.66 16.34 11.37
CA ALA A 217 10.35 17.59 11.60
C ALA A 217 10.54 17.91 13.09
N THR A 218 9.57 17.51 13.93
CA THR A 218 9.55 17.84 15.37
C THR A 218 10.03 16.71 16.28
N GLY A 219 10.08 15.47 15.78
CA GLY A 219 10.34 14.27 16.58
C GLY A 219 9.10 13.78 17.34
N GLY A 220 7.93 14.25 16.96
CA GLY A 220 6.65 13.91 17.58
C GLY A 220 6.14 14.98 18.57
N TRP A 221 4.93 14.76 19.07
CA TRP A 221 4.25 15.58 20.09
C TRP A 221 3.40 14.71 21.03
#